data_2b8b0b4031497edc2a45e66d2f962bc7
#
_entry.id   2b8b0b4031497edc2a45e66d2f962bc7
#
_cell.length_a   1.000
_cell.length_b   1.000
_cell.length_c   1.000
_cell.angle_alpha   90.00
_cell.angle_beta   90.00
_cell.angle_gamma   90.00
#
_symmetry.space_group_name_H-M   'P 1'
#
loop_
_entity.id
_entity.type
_entity.pdbx_description
1 polymer ?
#
loop_
_entity_poly.entity_id
_entity_poly.type
_entity_poly.pdbx_seq_one_letter_code
_entity_poly.pdbx_strand_id
1 'polypeptide(L)'
;MTAVKISLGELVDKLSILEIKKHKIDNQEKLEHVNREYNELVKHVNLEEIPVYQKLIYVNSIIWNVEDALHQKEVDKTFDDEFVKLARLAYSTNDIRFELKNEINKSSELKEQKGYKETKTQKPDLVILPHQGIGDLMIANGIIRHYSEKYRVIIGIRPDNMTNARFMFRDIHDLGIFTAVDDEQMRRIATTKLSHIPRLGLGYFNAPNCWGPFPHGHFARIFYTDAELDYECMYSKFFVLRDFQREQALYNAIVKHLGTDKYIIIHDDLVRGLHIDESLVDCPEGVVKLYIGKNRIPIQGETVFDYRMVIEKCVAFHGFNSNFPFLIDLWNIPVEKKFLHLYSRKTGTTFVEEYLKPGWVSIDKPSS
;
A
#
# COMPACT_ATOMS: atom_id res chain seq x y z
N MET A 1 34.37 -29.18 -7.42
CA MET A 1 33.55 -27.92 -7.55
C MET A 1 33.94 -27.23 -8.85
N THR A 2 32.99 -26.84 -9.67
CA THR A 2 33.22 -26.07 -10.89
C THR A 2 33.24 -24.60 -10.54
N ALA A 3 34.29 -23.87 -10.78
CA ALA A 3 34.35 -22.41 -10.57
C ALA A 3 33.90 -21.71 -11.86
N VAL A 4 32.94 -20.82 -11.75
CA VAL A 4 32.44 -19.98 -12.85
C VAL A 4 32.65 -18.52 -12.48
N LYS A 5 33.18 -17.71 -13.41
CA LYS A 5 33.26 -16.26 -13.21
C LYS A 5 31.86 -15.64 -13.46
N ILE A 6 31.35 -14.93 -12.48
CA ILE A 6 30.13 -14.15 -12.59
C ILE A 6 30.42 -12.65 -12.37
N SER A 7 29.54 -11.77 -12.84
CA SER A 7 29.70 -10.34 -12.59
C SER A 7 29.45 -10.01 -11.12
N LEU A 8 29.97 -8.88 -10.64
CA LEU A 8 29.72 -8.42 -9.29
C LEU A 8 28.21 -8.17 -9.06
N GLY A 9 27.52 -7.62 -10.07
CA GLY A 9 26.07 -7.41 -10.01
C GLY A 9 25.30 -8.70 -9.83
N GLU A 10 25.67 -9.80 -10.49
CA GLU A 10 25.03 -11.11 -10.30
C GLU A 10 25.28 -11.66 -8.88
N LEU A 11 26.50 -11.51 -8.36
CA LEU A 11 26.80 -11.94 -7.00
C LEU A 11 25.99 -11.18 -5.97
N VAL A 12 25.93 -9.84 -6.08
CA VAL A 12 25.20 -8.96 -5.15
C VAL A 12 23.70 -9.17 -5.26
N ASP A 13 23.19 -9.38 -6.47
CA ASP A 13 21.78 -9.72 -6.70
C ASP A 13 21.41 -11.04 -6.04
N LYS A 14 22.23 -12.07 -6.20
CA LYS A 14 22.01 -13.36 -5.54
C LYS A 14 22.03 -13.24 -4.01
N LEU A 15 22.95 -12.45 -3.46
CA LEU A 15 23.00 -12.17 -2.03
C LEU A 15 21.74 -11.44 -1.53
N SER A 16 21.22 -10.47 -2.29
CA SER A 16 19.99 -9.77 -1.93
C SER A 16 18.76 -10.69 -1.92
N ILE A 17 18.69 -11.65 -2.85
CA ILE A 17 17.62 -12.66 -2.85
C ILE A 17 17.76 -13.64 -1.67
N LEU A 18 18.98 -14.04 -1.34
CA LEU A 18 19.23 -14.90 -0.18
C LEU A 18 18.88 -14.17 1.13
N GLU A 19 19.13 -12.86 1.22
CA GLU A 19 18.72 -12.04 2.36
C GLU A 19 17.19 -12.04 2.53
N ILE A 20 16.45 -11.87 1.44
CA ILE A 20 14.98 -11.97 1.46
C ILE A 20 14.54 -13.38 1.91
N LYS A 21 15.14 -14.43 1.37
CA LYS A 21 14.85 -15.83 1.74
C LYS A 21 15.08 -16.11 3.21
N LYS A 22 16.12 -15.53 3.84
CA LYS A 22 16.37 -15.67 5.28
C LYS A 22 15.23 -15.19 6.14
N HIS A 23 14.50 -14.17 5.69
CA HIS A 23 13.36 -13.60 6.41
C HIS A 23 12.01 -14.23 6.02
N LYS A 24 11.93 -14.86 4.84
CA LYS A 24 10.67 -15.35 4.27
C LYS A 24 10.47 -16.87 4.37
N ILE A 25 11.50 -17.65 4.70
CA ILE A 25 11.41 -19.10 4.77
C ILE A 25 11.26 -19.55 6.23
N ASP A 26 10.14 -20.20 6.55
CA ASP A 26 9.87 -20.72 7.89
C ASP A 26 10.43 -22.16 8.09
N ASN A 27 10.71 -22.89 7.00
CA ASN A 27 11.24 -24.24 7.07
C ASN A 27 12.71 -24.25 7.45
N GLN A 28 13.03 -24.81 8.62
CA GLN A 28 14.37 -24.79 9.22
C GLN A 28 15.45 -25.43 8.32
N GLU A 29 15.16 -26.55 7.69
CA GLU A 29 16.12 -27.22 6.81
C GLU A 29 16.46 -26.37 5.58
N LYS A 30 15.43 -25.78 4.96
CA LYS A 30 15.63 -24.85 3.83
C LYS A 30 16.39 -23.61 4.27
N LEU A 31 16.12 -23.08 5.46
CA LEU A 31 16.81 -21.91 6.01
C LEU A 31 18.31 -22.18 6.25
N GLU A 32 18.66 -23.37 6.72
CA GLU A 32 20.06 -23.78 6.88
C GLU A 32 20.81 -23.80 5.53
N HIS A 33 20.16 -24.27 4.46
CA HIS A 33 20.73 -24.22 3.12
C HIS A 33 20.95 -22.79 2.64
N VAL A 34 19.95 -21.91 2.84
CA VAL A 34 20.04 -20.48 2.48
C VAL A 34 21.18 -19.80 3.23
N ASN A 35 21.26 -20.01 4.54
CA ASN A 35 22.32 -19.42 5.37
C ASN A 35 23.71 -19.91 4.96
N ARG A 36 23.87 -21.19 4.66
CA ARG A 36 25.13 -21.74 4.18
C ARG A 36 25.57 -21.09 2.87
N GLU A 37 24.66 -21.01 1.90
CA GLU A 37 24.92 -20.37 0.60
C GLU A 37 25.26 -18.89 0.76
N TYR A 38 24.49 -18.15 1.56
CA TYR A 38 24.76 -16.74 1.85
C TYR A 38 26.14 -16.53 2.46
N ASN A 39 26.48 -17.31 3.50
CA ASN A 39 27.75 -17.19 4.21
C ASN A 39 28.98 -17.54 3.33
N GLU A 40 28.81 -18.39 2.33
CA GLU A 40 29.87 -18.65 1.35
C GLU A 40 30.03 -17.48 0.37
N LEU A 41 28.93 -16.96 -0.17
CA LEU A 41 28.97 -15.93 -1.20
C LEU A 41 29.39 -14.56 -0.66
N VAL A 42 28.95 -14.19 0.55
CA VAL A 42 29.25 -12.87 1.13
C VAL A 42 30.75 -12.66 1.40
N LYS A 43 31.54 -13.72 1.52
CA LYS A 43 33.00 -13.64 1.67
C LYS A 43 33.72 -12.99 0.47
N HIS A 44 33.04 -12.91 -0.68
CA HIS A 44 33.58 -12.43 -1.93
C HIS A 44 33.29 -10.97 -2.24
N VAL A 45 32.53 -10.29 -1.35
CA VAL A 45 32.12 -8.90 -1.57
C VAL A 45 31.92 -8.16 -0.25
N ASN A 46 32.30 -6.88 -0.19
CA ASN A 46 31.95 -6.00 0.90
C ASN A 46 30.65 -5.26 0.55
N LEU A 47 29.52 -5.72 1.11
CA LEU A 47 28.20 -5.16 0.82
C LEU A 47 28.03 -3.71 1.33
N GLU A 48 28.79 -3.28 2.34
CA GLU A 48 28.78 -1.91 2.85
C GLU A 48 29.31 -0.90 1.83
N GLU A 49 30.17 -1.37 0.92
CA GLU A 49 30.72 -0.56 -0.17
C GLU A 49 29.82 -0.52 -1.43
N ILE A 50 28.65 -1.18 -1.41
CA ILE A 50 27.70 -1.20 -2.52
C ILE A 50 26.50 -0.26 -2.22
N PRO A 51 26.52 1.01 -2.67
CA PRO A 51 25.51 1.99 -2.29
C PRO A 51 24.07 1.61 -2.68
N VAL A 52 23.92 0.83 -3.76
CA VAL A 52 22.60 0.42 -4.29
C VAL A 52 22.11 -0.91 -3.73
N TYR A 53 22.85 -1.57 -2.83
CA TYR A 53 22.49 -2.89 -2.29
C TYR A 53 21.12 -2.90 -1.62
N GLN A 54 20.83 -1.92 -0.76
CA GLN A 54 19.51 -1.81 -0.10
C GLN A 54 18.37 -1.57 -1.09
N LYS A 55 18.65 -0.83 -2.16
CA LYS A 55 17.67 -0.61 -3.23
C LYS A 55 17.44 -1.90 -4.02
N LEU A 56 18.47 -2.72 -4.22
CA LEU A 56 18.34 -4.01 -4.89
C LEU A 56 17.54 -5.02 -4.04
N ILE A 57 17.75 -5.08 -2.72
CA ILE A 57 16.90 -5.86 -1.80
C ILE A 57 15.44 -5.42 -1.92
N TYR A 58 15.19 -4.11 -1.90
CA TYR A 58 13.83 -3.57 -2.02
C TYR A 58 13.16 -3.98 -3.34
N VAL A 59 13.85 -3.84 -4.48
CA VAL A 59 13.35 -4.24 -5.80
C VAL A 59 13.08 -5.74 -5.86
N ASN A 60 13.99 -6.56 -5.36
CA ASN A 60 13.82 -8.02 -5.31
C ASN A 60 12.68 -8.45 -4.36
N SER A 61 12.41 -7.69 -3.29
CA SER A 61 11.25 -7.96 -2.43
C SER A 61 9.92 -7.67 -3.13
N ILE A 62 9.87 -6.67 -4.00
CA ILE A 62 8.71 -6.41 -4.86
C ILE A 62 8.49 -7.57 -5.83
N ILE A 63 9.55 -8.02 -6.52
CA ILE A 63 9.47 -9.17 -7.42
C ILE A 63 8.93 -10.40 -6.67
N TRP A 64 9.45 -10.68 -5.47
CA TRP A 64 8.96 -11.77 -4.64
C TRP A 64 7.46 -11.69 -4.40
N ASN A 65 6.97 -10.53 -3.94
CA ASN A 65 5.55 -10.33 -3.64
C ASN A 65 4.66 -10.42 -4.90
N VAL A 66 5.17 -9.96 -6.04
CA VAL A 66 4.48 -10.09 -7.33
C VAL A 66 4.35 -11.56 -7.74
N GLU A 67 5.42 -12.33 -7.63
CA GLU A 67 5.43 -13.76 -7.95
C GLU A 67 4.47 -14.54 -7.01
N ASP A 68 4.49 -14.25 -5.70
CA ASP A 68 3.56 -14.87 -4.75
C ASP A 68 2.10 -14.56 -5.13
N ALA A 69 1.80 -13.30 -5.51
CA ALA A 69 0.47 -12.89 -5.92
C ALA A 69 0.03 -13.55 -7.24
N LEU A 70 0.93 -13.68 -8.21
CA LEU A 70 0.67 -14.39 -9.48
C LEU A 70 0.42 -15.89 -9.23
N HIS A 71 1.23 -16.52 -8.38
CA HIS A 71 1.04 -17.92 -7.99
C HIS A 71 -0.31 -18.14 -7.31
N GLN A 72 -0.73 -17.23 -6.41
CA GLN A 72 -2.04 -17.33 -5.77
C GLN A 72 -3.18 -17.26 -6.80
N LYS A 73 -3.09 -16.28 -7.74
CA LYS A 73 -4.08 -16.17 -8.82
C LYS A 73 -4.10 -17.39 -9.75
N GLU A 74 -2.96 -18.03 -9.98
CA GLU A 74 -2.87 -19.27 -10.73
C GLU A 74 -3.54 -20.42 -9.97
N VAL A 75 -3.35 -20.52 -8.65
CA VAL A 75 -4.04 -21.51 -7.80
C VAL A 75 -5.55 -21.30 -7.85
N ASP A 76 -6.01 -20.06 -7.73
CA ASP A 76 -7.42 -19.67 -7.72
C ASP A 76 -8.04 -19.68 -9.13
N LYS A 77 -7.23 -19.88 -10.19
CA LYS A 77 -7.63 -19.77 -11.60
C LYS A 77 -8.30 -18.44 -11.96
N THR A 78 -7.85 -17.35 -11.34
CA THR A 78 -8.37 -16.00 -11.54
C THR A 78 -7.43 -15.18 -12.41
N PHE A 79 -7.74 -15.06 -13.72
CA PHE A 79 -6.94 -14.34 -14.72
C PHE A 79 -7.63 -13.01 -15.10
N ASP A 80 -7.83 -12.19 -14.09
CA ASP A 80 -8.51 -10.90 -14.15
C ASP A 80 -7.55 -9.73 -14.48
N ASP A 81 -8.07 -8.49 -14.45
CA ASP A 81 -7.27 -7.28 -14.68
C ASP A 81 -6.13 -7.12 -13.67
N GLU A 82 -6.30 -7.65 -12.46
CA GLU A 82 -5.23 -7.62 -11.44
C GLU A 82 -4.09 -8.56 -11.83
N PHE A 83 -4.40 -9.75 -12.38
CA PHE A 83 -3.38 -10.65 -12.94
C PHE A 83 -2.56 -9.95 -14.03
N VAL A 84 -3.23 -9.23 -14.94
CA VAL A 84 -2.53 -8.47 -16.00
C VAL A 84 -1.65 -7.36 -15.41
N LYS A 85 -2.13 -6.65 -14.39
CA LYS A 85 -1.34 -5.61 -13.68
C LYS A 85 -0.09 -6.21 -13.03
N LEU A 86 -0.25 -7.33 -12.32
CA LEU A 86 0.86 -8.05 -11.69
C LEU A 86 1.89 -8.55 -12.71
N ALA A 87 1.44 -9.14 -13.82
CA ALA A 87 2.32 -9.61 -14.88
C ALA A 87 3.14 -8.46 -15.51
N ARG A 88 2.52 -7.29 -15.71
CA ARG A 88 3.23 -6.08 -16.17
C ARG A 88 4.24 -5.59 -15.14
N LEU A 89 3.87 -5.63 -13.86
CA LEU A 89 4.74 -5.21 -12.77
C LEU A 89 5.96 -6.14 -12.65
N ALA A 90 5.80 -7.45 -12.85
CA ALA A 90 6.88 -8.41 -12.82
C ALA A 90 8.02 -8.02 -13.79
N TYR A 91 7.71 -7.81 -15.06
CA TYR A 91 8.76 -7.47 -16.03
C TYR A 91 9.32 -6.05 -15.85
N SER A 92 8.49 -5.05 -15.50
CA SER A 92 8.98 -3.68 -15.30
C SER A 92 9.90 -3.57 -14.08
N THR A 93 9.59 -4.30 -13.01
CA THR A 93 10.45 -4.36 -11.82
C THR A 93 11.75 -5.11 -12.12
N ASN A 94 11.68 -6.16 -12.95
CA ASN A 94 12.89 -6.87 -13.39
C ASN A 94 13.81 -5.99 -14.28
N ASP A 95 13.24 -5.03 -14.99
CA ASP A 95 14.03 -4.02 -15.72
C ASP A 95 14.87 -3.15 -14.77
N ILE A 96 14.27 -2.71 -13.67
CA ILE A 96 14.96 -1.91 -12.65
C ILE A 96 16.05 -2.75 -11.95
N ARG A 97 15.73 -4.01 -11.63
CA ARG A 97 16.72 -4.96 -11.10
C ARG A 97 17.95 -5.06 -12.03
N PHE A 98 17.71 -5.20 -13.33
CA PHE A 98 18.79 -5.24 -14.33
C PHE A 98 19.63 -3.96 -14.31
N GLU A 99 19.00 -2.77 -14.23
CA GLU A 99 19.70 -1.49 -14.16
C GLU A 99 20.58 -1.37 -12.92
N LEU A 100 20.07 -1.78 -11.74
CA LEU A 100 20.82 -1.78 -10.48
C LEU A 100 22.05 -2.74 -10.55
N LYS A 101 21.88 -3.92 -11.17
CA LYS A 101 22.98 -4.85 -11.41
C LYS A 101 24.03 -4.23 -12.31
N ASN A 102 23.64 -3.56 -13.38
CA ASN A 102 24.57 -2.87 -14.27
C ASN A 102 25.24 -1.66 -13.60
N GLU A 103 24.55 -0.99 -12.68
CA GLU A 103 25.15 0.08 -11.87
C GLU A 103 26.28 -0.48 -10.99
N ILE A 104 26.08 -1.63 -10.37
CA ILE A 104 27.12 -2.34 -9.60
C ILE A 104 28.29 -2.75 -10.51
N ASN A 105 27.98 -3.16 -11.74
CA ASN A 105 28.98 -3.62 -12.71
C ASN A 105 29.76 -2.49 -13.40
N LYS A 106 29.55 -1.21 -13.10
CA LYS A 106 30.23 -0.09 -13.79
C LYS A 106 31.76 -0.20 -13.77
N SER A 107 32.34 -0.74 -12.70
CA SER A 107 33.76 -0.96 -12.51
C SER A 107 34.22 -2.38 -12.90
N SER A 108 33.32 -3.24 -13.40
CA SER A 108 33.60 -4.62 -13.73
C SER A 108 33.85 -4.81 -15.24
N GLU A 109 34.73 -5.75 -15.60
CA GLU A 109 34.91 -6.17 -16.99
C GLU A 109 33.71 -6.96 -17.53
N LEU A 110 32.98 -7.65 -16.64
CA LEU A 110 31.75 -8.40 -16.98
C LEU A 110 30.52 -7.52 -16.84
N LYS A 111 29.87 -7.23 -17.96
CA LYS A 111 28.61 -6.48 -18.02
C LYS A 111 27.49 -7.36 -18.54
N GLU A 112 26.34 -7.21 -17.94
CA GLU A 112 25.15 -7.87 -18.45
C GLU A 112 24.57 -7.14 -19.66
N GLN A 113 23.98 -7.90 -20.57
CA GLN A 113 23.31 -7.38 -21.75
C GLN A 113 21.83 -7.75 -21.74
N LYS A 114 20.97 -6.79 -22.00
CA LYS A 114 19.54 -7.01 -22.15
C LYS A 114 19.22 -7.52 -23.54
N GLY A 115 18.53 -8.64 -23.64
CA GLY A 115 18.17 -9.27 -24.93
C GLY A 115 16.97 -8.65 -25.64
N TYR A 116 16.30 -7.65 -25.05
CA TYR A 116 15.12 -7.00 -25.59
C TYR A 116 15.20 -5.47 -25.48
N LYS A 117 14.40 -4.76 -26.30
CA LYS A 117 14.41 -3.29 -26.35
C LYS A 117 13.97 -2.68 -25.03
N GLU A 118 14.73 -1.72 -24.53
CA GLU A 118 14.29 -0.85 -23.45
C GLU A 118 13.24 0.13 -23.95
N THR A 119 12.13 0.22 -23.21
CA THR A 119 11.09 1.23 -23.45
C THR A 119 11.24 2.40 -22.49
N LYS A 120 12.44 2.99 -22.41
CA LYS A 120 12.65 4.21 -21.60
C LYS A 120 12.17 5.43 -22.34
N THR A 121 10.94 5.83 -22.13
CA THR A 121 10.52 7.23 -22.34
C THR A 121 10.72 7.98 -21.02
N GLN A 122 11.57 9.01 -21.04
CA GLN A 122 11.69 9.90 -19.89
C GLN A 122 10.34 10.62 -19.73
N LYS A 123 9.60 10.27 -18.69
CA LYS A 123 8.32 10.91 -18.40
C LYS A 123 8.56 12.33 -17.88
N PRO A 124 7.74 13.31 -18.30
CA PRO A 124 7.75 14.64 -17.69
C PRO A 124 7.28 14.56 -16.24
N ASP A 125 7.75 15.50 -15.41
CA ASP A 125 7.37 15.58 -14.00
C ASP A 125 5.97 16.17 -13.84
N LEU A 126 5.21 15.70 -12.83
CA LEU A 126 3.93 16.25 -12.40
C LEU A 126 3.84 16.20 -10.87
N VAL A 127 3.60 17.32 -10.22
CA VAL A 127 3.30 17.35 -8.78
C VAL A 127 1.80 17.16 -8.58
N ILE A 128 1.42 16.14 -7.82
CA ILE A 128 0.03 15.96 -7.36
C ILE A 128 -0.03 16.30 -5.86
N LEU A 129 -0.97 17.14 -5.49
CA LEU A 129 -1.20 17.59 -4.12
C LEU A 129 -2.46 16.92 -3.57
N PRO A 130 -2.36 15.70 -3.00
CA PRO A 130 -3.45 15.08 -2.25
C PRO A 130 -3.51 15.72 -0.86
N HIS A 131 -4.60 15.52 -0.13
CA HIS A 131 -4.64 15.89 1.28
C HIS A 131 -3.81 14.94 2.14
N GLN A 132 -3.53 15.35 3.38
CA GLN A 132 -2.53 14.73 4.25
C GLN A 132 -3.01 13.46 4.98
N GLY A 133 -4.32 13.19 4.99
CA GLY A 133 -4.89 12.00 5.62
C GLY A 133 -4.59 10.73 4.84
N ILE A 134 -4.42 9.60 5.54
CA ILE A 134 -4.24 8.30 4.85
C ILE A 134 -5.47 7.92 4.03
N GLY A 135 -6.68 8.27 4.50
CA GLY A 135 -7.93 8.07 3.75
C GLY A 135 -7.95 8.88 2.46
N ASP A 136 -7.51 10.14 2.51
CA ASP A 136 -7.42 11.02 1.33
C ASP A 136 -6.43 10.46 0.31
N LEU A 137 -5.30 9.92 0.79
CA LEU A 137 -4.31 9.28 -0.06
C LEU A 137 -4.83 7.99 -0.70
N MET A 138 -5.69 7.23 0.00
CA MET A 138 -6.38 6.08 -0.57
C MET A 138 -7.36 6.50 -1.68
N ILE A 139 -8.12 7.57 -1.46
CA ILE A 139 -9.01 8.15 -2.47
C ILE A 139 -8.20 8.59 -3.69
N ALA A 140 -7.07 9.26 -3.49
CA ALA A 140 -6.20 9.74 -4.57
C ALA A 140 -5.39 8.62 -5.26
N ASN A 141 -5.40 7.38 -4.76
CA ASN A 141 -4.60 6.28 -5.29
C ASN A 141 -4.84 6.06 -6.80
N GLY A 142 -6.10 5.99 -7.22
CA GLY A 142 -6.46 5.82 -8.63
C GLY A 142 -5.98 6.97 -9.52
N ILE A 143 -6.02 8.21 -9.01
CA ILE A 143 -5.53 9.41 -9.71
C ILE A 143 -4.01 9.34 -9.88
N ILE A 144 -3.29 9.09 -8.78
CA ILE A 144 -1.82 8.99 -8.79
C ILE A 144 -1.38 7.91 -9.77
N ARG A 145 -2.03 6.74 -9.76
CA ARG A 145 -1.73 5.65 -10.71
C ARG A 145 -2.03 6.00 -12.15
N HIS A 146 -3.16 6.65 -12.41
CA HIS A 146 -3.50 7.10 -13.76
C HIS A 146 -2.42 8.01 -14.34
N TYR A 147 -2.03 9.04 -13.57
CA TYR A 147 -1.03 9.98 -14.02
C TYR A 147 0.37 9.39 -14.06
N SER A 148 0.70 8.42 -13.20
CA SER A 148 1.98 7.70 -13.22
C SER A 148 2.21 6.88 -14.49
N GLU A 149 1.18 6.61 -15.29
CA GLU A 149 1.33 5.98 -16.59
C GLU A 149 2.11 6.91 -17.58
N LYS A 150 1.88 8.24 -17.50
CA LYS A 150 2.41 9.24 -18.43
C LYS A 150 3.44 10.19 -17.82
N TYR A 151 3.43 10.37 -16.51
CA TYR A 151 4.26 11.33 -15.79
C TYR A 151 5.08 10.63 -14.71
N ARG A 152 6.24 11.20 -14.37
CA ARG A 152 6.90 10.94 -13.10
C ARG A 152 6.18 11.77 -12.04
N VAL A 153 5.28 11.13 -11.32
CA VAL A 153 4.45 11.81 -10.31
C VAL A 153 5.27 12.08 -9.04
N ILE A 154 5.08 13.26 -8.47
CA ILE A 154 5.69 13.70 -7.20
C ILE A 154 4.56 14.07 -6.24
N ILE A 155 4.52 13.47 -5.04
CA ILE A 155 3.48 13.71 -4.03
C ILE A 155 4.05 14.21 -2.72
N GLY A 156 3.27 15.03 -2.00
CA GLY A 156 3.59 15.44 -0.65
C GLY A 156 2.97 14.50 0.38
N ILE A 157 3.74 14.09 1.39
CA ILE A 157 3.30 13.15 2.43
C ILE A 157 3.70 13.65 3.81
N ARG A 158 2.78 13.52 4.78
CA ARG A 158 3.11 13.75 6.19
C ARG A 158 4.07 12.68 6.72
N PRO A 159 5.01 13.06 7.60
CA PRO A 159 5.96 12.09 8.18
C PRO A 159 5.30 10.86 8.82
N ASP A 160 4.18 11.03 9.52
CA ASP A 160 3.44 9.96 10.18
C ASP A 160 2.71 9.00 9.21
N ASN A 161 2.46 9.43 7.97
CA ASN A 161 1.87 8.60 6.92
C ASN A 161 2.90 8.02 5.93
N MET A 162 4.19 8.32 6.12
CA MET A 162 5.24 7.93 5.18
C MET A 162 5.33 6.41 4.96
N THR A 163 5.25 5.62 6.02
CA THR A 163 5.31 4.16 5.94
C THR A 163 4.15 3.60 5.11
N ASN A 164 2.93 4.08 5.38
CA ASN A 164 1.75 3.70 4.61
C ASN A 164 1.85 4.12 3.14
N ALA A 165 2.30 5.34 2.86
CA ALA A 165 2.43 5.85 1.49
C ALA A 165 3.48 5.06 0.69
N ARG A 166 4.64 4.80 1.28
CA ARG A 166 5.69 3.98 0.65
C ARG A 166 5.22 2.57 0.38
N PHE A 167 4.46 1.97 1.28
CA PHE A 167 3.88 0.65 1.06
C PHE A 167 2.83 0.67 -0.04
N MET A 168 1.92 1.65 -0.02
CA MET A 168 0.81 1.79 -0.98
C MET A 168 1.29 1.92 -2.44
N PHE A 169 2.40 2.62 -2.65
CA PHE A 169 2.92 2.94 -3.98
C PHE A 169 4.27 2.31 -4.29
N ARG A 170 4.70 1.27 -3.54
CA ARG A 170 6.02 0.65 -3.71
C ARG A 170 6.26 0.04 -5.09
N ASP A 171 5.19 -0.20 -5.83
CA ASP A 171 5.20 -0.69 -7.21
C ASP A 171 5.35 0.43 -8.25
N ILE A 172 5.25 1.70 -7.86
CA ILE A 172 5.49 2.85 -8.75
C ILE A 172 6.93 3.33 -8.53
N HIS A 173 7.85 2.80 -9.32
CA HIS A 173 9.29 2.93 -9.07
C HIS A 173 9.84 4.34 -9.27
N ASP A 174 9.19 5.15 -10.11
CA ASP A 174 9.57 6.53 -10.42
C ASP A 174 8.77 7.58 -9.62
N LEU A 175 7.98 7.14 -8.61
CA LEU A 175 7.23 8.06 -7.76
C LEU A 175 8.18 8.90 -6.88
N GLY A 176 8.10 10.21 -7.03
CA GLY A 176 8.78 11.16 -6.14
C GLY A 176 7.94 11.43 -4.89
N ILE A 177 8.58 11.50 -3.72
CA ILE A 177 7.91 11.86 -2.47
C ILE A 177 8.68 12.98 -1.78
N PHE A 178 7.97 14.01 -1.36
CA PHE A 178 8.50 15.03 -0.44
C PHE A 178 7.67 15.06 0.85
N THR A 179 8.29 15.48 1.95
CA THR A 179 7.61 15.58 3.25
C THR A 179 7.02 16.97 3.46
N ALA A 180 5.80 17.01 3.99
CA ALA A 180 5.15 18.22 4.45
C ALA A 180 4.33 17.91 5.72
N VAL A 181 4.38 18.78 6.72
CA VAL A 181 3.68 18.54 8.01
C VAL A 181 2.19 18.81 7.94
N ASP A 182 1.78 19.68 7.00
CA ASP A 182 0.40 20.06 6.73
C ASP A 182 0.19 20.47 5.27
N ASP A 183 -1.06 20.73 4.90
CA ASP A 183 -1.46 21.10 3.54
C ASP A 183 -0.90 22.47 3.13
N GLU A 184 -0.72 23.40 4.06
CA GLU A 184 -0.14 24.71 3.79
C GLU A 184 1.34 24.59 3.43
N GLN A 185 2.11 23.81 4.19
CA GLN A 185 3.51 23.53 3.87
C GLN A 185 3.64 22.79 2.55
N MET A 186 2.75 21.82 2.27
CA MET A 186 2.71 21.10 1.01
C MET A 186 2.53 22.08 -0.16
N ARG A 187 1.53 22.96 -0.07
CA ARG A 187 1.29 24.02 -1.08
C ARG A 187 2.51 24.93 -1.23
N ARG A 188 3.10 25.38 -0.13
CA ARG A 188 4.28 26.25 -0.15
C ARG A 188 5.46 25.57 -0.86
N ILE A 189 5.77 24.32 -0.56
CA ILE A 189 6.85 23.59 -1.23
C ILE A 189 6.56 23.48 -2.73
N ALA A 190 5.35 23.10 -3.10
CA ALA A 190 4.96 22.97 -4.50
C ALA A 190 5.03 24.28 -5.28
N THR A 191 4.70 25.42 -4.64
CA THR A 191 4.71 26.73 -5.29
C THR A 191 6.06 27.44 -5.26
N THR A 192 7.01 27.01 -4.43
CA THR A 192 8.34 27.61 -4.33
C THR A 192 9.42 26.68 -4.89
N LYS A 193 9.68 25.56 -4.20
CA LYS A 193 10.79 24.65 -4.56
C LYS A 193 10.51 23.85 -5.84
N LEU A 194 9.23 23.53 -6.11
CA LEU A 194 8.78 22.76 -7.27
C LEU A 194 7.99 23.62 -8.27
N SER A 195 8.12 24.93 -8.22
CA SER A 195 7.34 25.89 -9.03
C SER A 195 7.50 25.71 -10.55
N HIS A 196 8.61 25.14 -10.97
CA HIS A 196 8.92 24.84 -12.38
C HIS A 196 8.24 23.58 -12.91
N ILE A 197 7.61 22.77 -12.04
CA ILE A 197 6.92 21.53 -12.40
C ILE A 197 5.41 21.79 -12.46
N PRO A 198 4.70 21.34 -13.51
CA PRO A 198 3.25 21.35 -13.54
C PRO A 198 2.66 20.65 -12.30
N ARG A 199 1.53 21.19 -11.80
CA ARG A 199 0.89 20.66 -10.61
C ARG A 199 -0.61 20.46 -10.78
N LEU A 200 -1.11 19.42 -10.13
CA LEU A 200 -2.52 19.10 -9.97
C LEU A 200 -2.86 19.17 -8.48
N GLY A 201 -3.68 20.12 -8.08
CA GLY A 201 -4.25 20.19 -6.75
C GLY A 201 -5.55 19.41 -6.70
N LEU A 202 -5.79 18.67 -5.62
CA LEU A 202 -7.03 17.93 -5.40
C LEU A 202 -7.83 18.56 -4.27
N GLY A 203 -9.14 18.71 -4.45
CA GLY A 203 -10.02 19.26 -3.44
C GLY A 203 -9.66 20.71 -3.05
N TYR A 204 -9.35 20.93 -1.78
CA TYR A 204 -9.04 22.26 -1.25
C TYR A 204 -7.79 22.95 -1.84
N PHE A 205 -6.93 22.21 -2.54
CA PHE A 205 -5.79 22.83 -3.22
C PHE A 205 -6.20 23.68 -4.41
N ASN A 206 -7.34 23.38 -5.05
CA ASN A 206 -7.90 24.20 -6.12
C ASN A 206 -8.83 25.30 -5.63
N ALA A 207 -9.47 25.11 -4.48
CA ALA A 207 -10.44 26.05 -3.92
C ALA A 207 -10.15 26.28 -2.42
N PRO A 208 -9.19 27.14 -2.05
CA PRO A 208 -8.69 27.29 -0.68
C PRO A 208 -9.70 27.74 0.37
N ASN A 209 -10.91 28.13 -0.02
CA ASN A 209 -11.98 28.61 0.89
C ASN A 209 -13.20 27.68 0.94
N CYS A 210 -13.12 26.45 0.39
CA CYS A 210 -14.27 25.53 0.33
C CYS A 210 -14.41 24.66 1.59
N TRP A 211 -14.41 25.24 2.78
CA TRP A 211 -14.86 24.59 4.03
C TRP A 211 -16.35 24.77 4.22
N GLY A 212 -17.15 24.46 3.24
CA GLY A 212 -18.61 24.58 3.29
C GLY A 212 -19.28 23.37 2.67
N PRO A 213 -20.63 23.32 2.68
CA PRO A 213 -21.33 22.27 1.97
C PRO A 213 -20.88 22.31 0.51
N PHE A 214 -20.27 21.22 0.05
CA PHE A 214 -19.74 21.11 -1.29
C PHE A 214 -20.88 21.22 -2.32
N PRO A 215 -20.90 22.24 -3.19
CA PRO A 215 -22.02 22.47 -4.10
C PRO A 215 -22.19 21.39 -5.16
N HIS A 216 -21.21 20.48 -5.32
CA HIS A 216 -21.16 19.50 -6.40
C HIS A 216 -20.96 18.04 -5.92
N GLY A 217 -21.39 17.71 -4.71
CA GLY A 217 -21.28 16.36 -4.20
C GLY A 217 -20.14 16.19 -3.21
N HIS A 218 -19.81 14.97 -2.97
CA HIS A 218 -18.92 14.57 -1.92
C HIS A 218 -17.43 14.74 -2.18
N PHE A 219 -16.62 14.85 -1.14
CA PHE A 219 -15.20 15.12 -1.14
C PHE A 219 -14.38 14.26 -2.14
N ALA A 220 -14.62 12.95 -2.21
CA ALA A 220 -13.91 12.08 -3.14
C ALA A 220 -14.25 12.38 -4.61
N ARG A 221 -15.50 12.77 -4.93
CA ARG A 221 -15.87 13.15 -6.31
C ARG A 221 -15.14 14.40 -6.74
N ILE A 222 -14.92 15.36 -5.83
CA ILE A 222 -14.16 16.57 -6.14
C ILE A 222 -12.74 16.24 -6.58
N PHE A 223 -12.08 15.29 -5.91
CA PHE A 223 -10.73 14.85 -6.31
C PHE A 223 -10.69 14.37 -7.76
N TYR A 224 -11.67 13.57 -8.16
CA TYR A 224 -11.76 13.03 -9.52
C TYR A 224 -12.18 14.09 -10.54
N THR A 225 -13.07 15.02 -10.15
CA THR A 225 -13.42 16.18 -10.99
C THR A 225 -12.20 17.08 -11.22
N ASP A 226 -11.43 17.41 -10.17
CA ASP A 226 -10.21 18.21 -10.28
C ASP A 226 -9.15 17.53 -11.14
N ALA A 227 -9.11 16.21 -11.09
CA ALA A 227 -8.21 15.39 -11.90
C ALA A 227 -8.72 15.14 -13.32
N GLU A 228 -9.87 15.68 -13.70
CA GLU A 228 -10.50 15.43 -15.00
C GLU A 228 -10.67 13.92 -15.32
N LEU A 229 -10.98 13.13 -14.29
CA LEU A 229 -11.17 11.68 -14.38
C LEU A 229 -12.59 11.28 -14.01
N ASP A 230 -13.05 10.19 -14.61
CA ASP A 230 -14.27 9.54 -14.18
C ASP A 230 -14.13 9.05 -12.73
N TYR A 231 -15.16 9.23 -11.93
CA TYR A 231 -15.19 8.81 -10.53
C TYR A 231 -14.97 7.29 -10.36
N GLU A 232 -15.40 6.48 -11.33
CA GLU A 232 -15.14 5.04 -11.35
C GLU A 232 -13.65 4.69 -11.35
N CYS A 233 -12.77 5.61 -11.74
CA CYS A 233 -11.33 5.44 -11.63
C CYS A 233 -10.86 5.26 -10.16
N MET A 234 -11.65 5.72 -9.18
CA MET A 234 -11.37 5.51 -7.76
C MET A 234 -11.32 4.01 -7.44
N TYR A 235 -12.19 3.22 -8.04
CA TYR A 235 -12.27 1.77 -7.82
C TYR A 235 -11.47 0.98 -8.84
N SER A 236 -11.63 1.30 -10.12
CA SER A 236 -11.03 0.51 -11.21
C SER A 236 -9.51 0.65 -11.31
N LYS A 237 -8.96 1.80 -10.86
CA LYS A 237 -7.51 2.03 -10.84
C LYS A 237 -6.88 1.88 -9.46
N PHE A 238 -7.67 1.69 -8.40
CA PHE A 238 -7.12 1.41 -7.07
C PHE A 238 -6.31 0.13 -7.10
N PHE A 239 -5.09 0.22 -6.59
CA PHE A 239 -4.24 -0.96 -6.49
C PHE A 239 -3.23 -0.76 -5.35
N VAL A 240 -3.05 -1.81 -4.55
CA VAL A 240 -1.96 -1.95 -3.59
C VAL A 240 -1.43 -3.37 -3.72
N LEU A 241 -0.17 -3.51 -4.03
CA LEU A 241 0.47 -4.82 -4.09
C LEU A 241 0.38 -5.49 -2.71
N ARG A 242 -0.11 -6.72 -2.62
CA ARG A 242 -0.20 -7.48 -1.37
C ARG A 242 1.17 -7.92 -0.89
N ASP A 243 1.33 -8.02 0.42
CA ASP A 243 2.41 -8.74 1.08
C ASP A 243 1.79 -9.86 1.94
N PHE A 244 1.51 -10.99 1.30
CA PHE A 244 0.83 -12.12 1.94
C PHE A 244 1.52 -12.60 3.20
N GLN A 245 2.84 -12.51 3.25
CA GLN A 245 3.59 -12.96 4.41
C GLN A 245 3.40 -12.03 5.62
N ARG A 246 3.43 -10.71 5.40
CA ARG A 246 3.14 -9.74 6.47
C ARG A 246 1.70 -9.86 6.94
N GLU A 247 0.76 -10.01 6.01
CA GLU A 247 -0.65 -10.21 6.32
C GLU A 247 -0.87 -11.49 7.13
N GLN A 248 -0.25 -12.62 6.71
CA GLN A 248 -0.36 -13.90 7.39
C GLN A 248 0.30 -13.88 8.78
N ALA A 249 1.46 -13.23 8.90
CA ALA A 249 2.16 -13.08 10.18
C ALA A 249 1.31 -12.28 11.18
N LEU A 250 0.71 -11.17 10.75
CA LEU A 250 -0.19 -10.38 11.59
C LEU A 250 -1.44 -11.19 11.97
N TYR A 251 -2.07 -11.86 11.02
CA TYR A 251 -3.23 -12.71 11.27
C TYR A 251 -2.93 -13.81 12.30
N ASN A 252 -1.83 -14.56 12.12
CA ASN A 252 -1.44 -15.62 13.04
C ASN A 252 -1.16 -15.10 14.45
N ALA A 253 -0.50 -13.94 14.55
CA ALA A 253 -0.22 -13.31 15.85
C ALA A 253 -1.52 -12.89 16.56
N ILE A 254 -2.49 -12.33 15.80
CA ILE A 254 -3.81 -11.95 16.35
C ILE A 254 -4.59 -13.19 16.79
N VAL A 255 -4.71 -14.21 15.96
CA VAL A 255 -5.41 -15.46 16.29
C VAL A 255 -4.80 -16.12 17.54
N LYS A 256 -3.48 -16.16 17.62
CA LYS A 256 -2.77 -16.67 18.82
C LYS A 256 -3.12 -15.85 20.07
N HIS A 257 -3.20 -14.52 19.94
CA HIS A 257 -3.56 -13.64 21.05
C HIS A 257 -5.01 -13.81 21.50
N LEU A 258 -5.93 -13.96 20.56
CA LEU A 258 -7.36 -14.15 20.82
C LEU A 258 -7.68 -15.57 21.32
N GLY A 259 -6.84 -16.55 21.02
CA GLY A 259 -7.10 -17.98 21.29
C GLY A 259 -8.17 -18.60 20.34
N THR A 260 -8.63 -17.87 19.34
CA THR A 260 -9.64 -18.31 18.35
C THR A 260 -9.49 -17.56 17.03
N ASP A 261 -9.92 -18.17 15.95
CA ASP A 261 -10.04 -17.57 14.60
C ASP A 261 -11.42 -16.99 14.31
N LYS A 262 -12.35 -17.08 15.27
CA LYS A 262 -13.72 -16.54 15.16
C LYS A 262 -13.82 -15.19 15.87
N TYR A 263 -13.83 -14.10 15.11
CA TYR A 263 -13.89 -12.75 15.67
C TYR A 263 -14.68 -11.79 14.79
N ILE A 264 -15.24 -10.78 15.43
CA ILE A 264 -15.70 -9.56 14.78
C ILE A 264 -14.67 -8.45 14.99
N ILE A 265 -14.57 -7.54 14.03
CA ILE A 265 -13.69 -6.39 14.14
C ILE A 265 -14.47 -5.17 14.60
N ILE A 266 -13.92 -4.45 15.58
CA ILE A 266 -14.39 -3.14 16.05
C ILE A 266 -13.28 -2.14 15.79
N HIS A 267 -13.54 -1.17 14.91
CA HIS A 267 -12.61 -0.10 14.59
C HIS A 267 -13.13 1.24 15.11
N ASP A 268 -12.63 1.63 16.27
CA ASP A 268 -12.83 2.96 16.83
C ASP A 268 -12.00 4.00 16.07
N ASP A 269 -12.46 5.26 16.09
CA ASP A 269 -11.65 6.37 15.62
C ASP A 269 -11.09 7.17 16.79
N LEU A 270 -10.03 6.67 17.36
CA LEU A 270 -9.37 7.28 18.52
C LEU A 270 -8.74 8.63 18.23
N VAL A 271 -8.36 8.90 16.97
CA VAL A 271 -7.82 10.20 16.56
C VAL A 271 -8.88 11.30 16.70
N ARG A 272 -10.14 10.96 16.44
CA ARG A 272 -11.29 11.85 16.62
C ARG A 272 -11.99 11.66 17.97
N GLY A 273 -11.47 10.79 18.83
CA GLY A 273 -12.08 10.49 20.16
C GLY A 273 -13.41 9.74 20.05
N LEU A 274 -13.62 8.95 18.99
CA LEU A 274 -14.88 8.26 18.74
C LEU A 274 -14.76 6.79 19.12
N HIS A 275 -15.71 6.32 19.95
CA HIS A 275 -15.81 4.93 20.37
C HIS A 275 -17.13 4.33 19.90
N ILE A 276 -17.07 3.10 19.38
CA ILE A 276 -18.27 2.34 19.03
C ILE A 276 -18.99 1.95 20.32
N ASP A 277 -20.30 2.21 20.35
CA ASP A 277 -21.18 1.81 21.43
C ASP A 277 -21.40 0.30 21.37
N GLU A 278 -20.80 -0.43 22.31
CA GLU A 278 -20.81 -1.89 22.34
C GLU A 278 -22.20 -2.50 22.51
N SER A 279 -23.17 -1.73 23.03
CA SER A 279 -24.56 -2.18 23.11
C SER A 279 -25.24 -2.31 21.75
N LEU A 280 -24.66 -1.69 20.72
CA LEU A 280 -25.15 -1.72 19.33
C LEU A 280 -24.35 -2.73 18.47
N VAL A 281 -23.47 -3.52 19.07
CA VAL A 281 -22.64 -4.52 18.39
C VAL A 281 -23.18 -5.92 18.69
N ASP A 282 -23.80 -6.55 17.70
CA ASP A 282 -24.18 -7.96 17.80
C ASP A 282 -22.93 -8.84 17.69
N CYS A 283 -22.61 -9.57 18.77
CA CYS A 283 -21.50 -10.50 18.83
C CYS A 283 -22.04 -11.91 19.07
N PRO A 284 -22.06 -12.79 18.07
CA PRO A 284 -22.60 -14.14 18.21
C PRO A 284 -21.86 -14.96 19.31
N GLU A 285 -22.52 -15.94 19.87
CA GLU A 285 -21.93 -16.85 20.86
C GLU A 285 -20.70 -17.57 20.26
N GLY A 286 -19.63 -17.61 21.03
CA GLY A 286 -18.36 -18.22 20.62
C GLY A 286 -17.51 -17.35 19.67
N VAL A 287 -17.92 -16.12 19.39
CA VAL A 287 -17.17 -15.13 18.62
C VAL A 287 -16.60 -14.07 19.57
N VAL A 288 -15.35 -13.67 19.37
CA VAL A 288 -14.70 -12.64 20.21
C VAL A 288 -14.65 -11.29 19.51
N LYS A 289 -14.53 -10.21 20.28
CA LYS A 289 -14.36 -8.85 19.76
C LYS A 289 -12.88 -8.55 19.60
N LEU A 290 -12.45 -8.25 18.39
CA LEU A 290 -11.12 -7.75 18.06
C LEU A 290 -11.19 -6.23 17.85
N TYR A 291 -10.51 -5.47 18.68
CA TYR A 291 -10.40 -4.03 18.53
C TYR A 291 -9.16 -3.69 17.73
N ILE A 292 -9.31 -3.09 16.55
CA ILE A 292 -8.19 -2.62 15.73
C ILE A 292 -8.06 -1.11 15.80
N GLY A 293 -6.83 -0.63 15.68
CA GLY A 293 -6.48 0.79 15.75
C GLY A 293 -5.33 1.03 16.72
N LYS A 294 -4.80 2.23 16.70
CA LYS A 294 -3.63 2.60 17.50
C LYS A 294 -3.90 2.38 19.00
N ASN A 295 -3.04 1.62 19.65
CA ASN A 295 -3.06 1.32 21.10
C ASN A 295 -4.24 0.47 21.60
N ARG A 296 -4.99 -0.21 20.73
CA ARG A 296 -6.12 -1.07 21.14
C ARG A 296 -5.73 -2.52 21.42
N ILE A 297 -4.77 -3.04 20.68
CA ILE A 297 -4.16 -4.35 20.93
C ILE A 297 -2.63 -4.23 20.89
N PRO A 298 -1.90 -5.10 21.62
CA PRO A 298 -0.44 -5.07 21.63
C PRO A 298 0.18 -5.48 20.28
N ILE A 299 -0.58 -6.15 19.43
CA ILE A 299 -0.14 -6.66 18.13
C ILE A 299 -0.66 -5.72 17.05
N GLN A 300 0.25 -5.07 16.33
CA GLN A 300 -0.10 -4.10 15.28
C GLN A 300 0.69 -4.38 14.01
N GLY A 301 0.02 -4.19 12.86
CA GLY A 301 0.69 -4.11 11.57
C GLY A 301 1.52 -2.82 11.45
N GLU A 302 2.55 -2.85 10.64
CA GLU A 302 3.35 -1.65 10.33
C GLU A 302 2.56 -0.65 9.48
N THR A 303 1.66 -1.16 8.65
CA THR A 303 0.77 -0.38 7.80
C THR A 303 -0.68 -0.82 7.97
N VAL A 304 -1.62 0.04 7.56
CA VAL A 304 -3.05 -0.32 7.52
C VAL A 304 -3.33 -1.44 6.51
N PHE A 305 -2.46 -1.65 5.55
CA PHE A 305 -2.60 -2.67 4.51
C PHE A 305 -2.31 -4.08 5.01
N ASP A 306 -1.53 -4.23 6.06
CA ASP A 306 -1.20 -5.52 6.68
C ASP A 306 -2.45 -6.20 7.28
N TYR A 307 -3.49 -5.41 7.58
CA TYR A 307 -4.75 -5.92 8.15
C TYR A 307 -5.67 -6.59 7.11
N ARG A 308 -5.31 -6.62 5.83
CA ARG A 308 -6.19 -7.19 4.80
C ARG A 308 -6.66 -8.59 5.15
N MET A 309 -5.77 -9.53 5.41
CA MET A 309 -6.14 -10.91 5.76
C MET A 309 -6.95 -10.99 7.07
N VAL A 310 -6.64 -10.15 8.06
CA VAL A 310 -7.40 -10.04 9.31
C VAL A 310 -8.85 -9.62 9.02
N ILE A 311 -9.05 -8.70 8.08
CA ILE A 311 -10.39 -8.24 7.68
C ILE A 311 -11.09 -9.30 6.82
N GLU A 312 -10.40 -9.95 5.88
CA GLU A 312 -10.96 -11.03 5.04
C GLU A 312 -11.51 -12.22 5.86
N LYS A 313 -10.92 -12.46 7.03
CA LYS A 313 -11.26 -13.61 7.90
C LYS A 313 -12.24 -13.28 9.02
N CYS A 314 -12.64 -12.02 9.20
CA CYS A 314 -13.58 -11.65 10.26
C CYS A 314 -15.02 -12.07 9.91
N VAL A 315 -15.81 -12.37 10.95
CA VAL A 315 -17.25 -12.68 10.82
C VAL A 315 -18.05 -11.41 10.49
N ALA A 316 -17.65 -10.28 11.07
CA ALA A 316 -18.26 -8.98 10.80
C ALA A 316 -17.26 -7.85 11.07
N PHE A 317 -17.46 -6.73 10.40
CA PHE A 317 -16.70 -5.52 10.60
C PHE A 317 -17.62 -4.37 11.06
N HIS A 318 -17.25 -3.73 12.16
CA HIS A 318 -17.89 -2.53 12.68
C HIS A 318 -16.90 -1.37 12.66
N GLY A 319 -17.27 -0.25 12.06
CA GLY A 319 -16.39 0.93 12.00
C GLY A 319 -17.16 2.24 11.87
N PHE A 320 -16.43 3.33 12.10
CA PHE A 320 -16.86 4.66 11.74
C PHE A 320 -16.39 5.01 10.32
N ASN A 321 -16.86 6.13 9.79
CA ASN A 321 -16.32 6.72 8.56
C ASN A 321 -14.85 7.11 8.75
N SER A 322 -13.96 6.20 8.42
CA SER A 322 -12.51 6.28 8.58
C SER A 322 -11.80 5.53 7.44
N ASN A 323 -10.49 5.38 7.53
CA ASN A 323 -9.68 4.72 6.51
C ASN A 323 -10.04 3.24 6.25
N PHE A 324 -10.44 2.46 7.26
CA PHE A 324 -10.69 1.02 7.06
C PHE A 324 -11.94 0.70 6.23
N PRO A 325 -13.12 1.34 6.42
CA PRO A 325 -14.24 1.19 5.49
C PRO A 325 -13.89 1.51 4.04
N PHE A 326 -13.11 2.58 3.81
CA PHE A 326 -12.59 2.87 2.46
C PHE A 326 -11.69 1.76 1.95
N LEU A 327 -10.77 1.28 2.77
CA LEU A 327 -9.86 0.21 2.40
C LEU A 327 -10.62 -1.06 1.99
N ILE A 328 -11.66 -1.43 2.75
CA ILE A 328 -12.51 -2.59 2.45
C ILE A 328 -13.11 -2.46 1.05
N ASP A 329 -13.69 -1.33 0.74
CA ASP A 329 -14.40 -1.14 -0.53
C ASP A 329 -13.47 -0.88 -1.71
N LEU A 330 -12.42 -0.07 -1.54
CA LEU A 330 -11.44 0.23 -2.60
C LEU A 330 -10.63 -1.00 -2.98
N TRP A 331 -10.25 -1.81 -2.00
CA TRP A 331 -9.46 -3.01 -2.23
C TRP A 331 -10.31 -4.27 -2.45
N ASN A 332 -11.62 -4.11 -2.48
CA ASN A 332 -12.57 -5.20 -2.70
C ASN A 332 -12.39 -6.35 -1.69
N ILE A 333 -12.16 -6.01 -0.41
CA ILE A 333 -11.96 -7.03 0.63
C ILE A 333 -13.30 -7.74 0.89
N PRO A 334 -13.37 -9.07 0.75
CA PRO A 334 -14.61 -9.81 0.99
C PRO A 334 -14.91 -9.87 2.49
N VAL A 335 -15.91 -9.11 2.93
CA VAL A 335 -16.43 -9.14 4.30
C VAL A 335 -17.92 -9.39 4.23
N GLU A 336 -18.40 -10.45 4.89
CA GLU A 336 -19.81 -10.88 4.80
C GLU A 336 -20.76 -9.83 5.40
N LYS A 337 -20.43 -9.32 6.59
CA LYS A 337 -21.26 -8.35 7.32
C LYS A 337 -20.46 -7.08 7.63
N LYS A 338 -20.90 -5.96 7.10
CA LYS A 338 -20.25 -4.66 7.24
C LYS A 338 -21.20 -3.66 7.89
N PHE A 339 -20.81 -3.11 9.02
CA PHE A 339 -21.61 -2.16 9.80
C PHE A 339 -20.91 -0.81 9.90
N LEU A 340 -21.62 0.26 9.57
CA LEU A 340 -21.16 1.63 9.65
C LEU A 340 -21.90 2.38 10.72
N HIS A 341 -21.19 2.84 11.74
CA HIS A 341 -21.74 3.61 12.85
C HIS A 341 -21.78 5.09 12.52
N LEU A 342 -22.97 5.69 12.44
CA LEU A 342 -23.18 7.06 11.96
C LEU A 342 -23.31 8.10 13.08
N TYR A 343 -23.60 7.68 14.30
CA TYR A 343 -23.92 8.56 15.43
C TYR A 343 -22.74 9.40 15.97
N SER A 344 -21.57 9.25 15.42
CA SER A 344 -20.38 10.05 15.81
C SER A 344 -20.42 11.49 15.33
N ARG A 345 -21.39 11.87 14.50
CA ARG A 345 -21.45 13.18 13.87
C ARG A 345 -22.36 14.13 14.62
N LYS A 346 -21.81 15.27 15.04
CA LYS A 346 -22.56 16.37 15.66
C LYS A 346 -23.47 17.14 14.67
N THR A 347 -23.39 16.89 13.38
CA THR A 347 -24.15 17.57 12.34
C THR A 347 -24.51 16.59 11.23
N GLY A 348 -25.79 16.54 10.85
CA GLY A 348 -26.42 15.66 9.87
C GLY A 348 -25.84 15.65 8.45
N THR A 349 -24.59 15.28 8.32
CA THR A 349 -23.95 15.12 7.03
C THR A 349 -23.98 13.65 6.63
N THR A 350 -24.81 13.34 5.66
CA THR A 350 -25.01 12.07 4.95
C THR A 350 -23.82 11.59 4.13
N PHE A 351 -22.61 12.02 4.45
CA PHE A 351 -21.42 11.90 3.59
C PHE A 351 -20.94 10.49 3.29
N VAL A 352 -21.39 9.48 4.00
CA VAL A 352 -20.73 8.16 3.97
C VAL A 352 -21.43 7.17 3.07
N GLU A 353 -22.75 7.22 3.02
CA GLU A 353 -23.56 6.33 2.16
C GLU A 353 -23.25 6.53 0.67
N GLU A 354 -22.75 7.72 0.31
CA GLU A 354 -22.40 8.05 -1.07
C GLU A 354 -21.02 7.54 -1.50
N TYR A 355 -20.11 7.16 -0.55
CA TYR A 355 -18.73 6.72 -0.87
C TYR A 355 -18.57 5.23 -0.87
N LEU A 356 -19.35 4.55 -0.08
CA LEU A 356 -19.16 3.13 0.13
C LEU A 356 -19.99 2.34 -0.87
N LYS A 357 -19.46 1.20 -1.28
CA LYS A 357 -20.19 0.27 -2.13
C LYS A 357 -21.42 -0.26 -1.39
N PRO A 358 -22.45 -0.74 -2.10
CA PRO A 358 -23.59 -1.42 -1.47
C PRO A 358 -23.17 -2.56 -0.53
N GLY A 359 -23.98 -2.84 0.49
CA GLY A 359 -23.77 -3.92 1.44
C GLY A 359 -23.29 -3.50 2.83
N TRP A 360 -23.15 -2.19 3.10
CA TRP A 360 -23.00 -1.67 4.44
C TRP A 360 -24.36 -1.50 5.12
N VAL A 361 -24.42 -1.88 6.39
CA VAL A 361 -25.58 -1.62 7.26
C VAL A 361 -25.25 -0.42 8.14
N SER A 362 -26.04 0.63 8.01
CA SER A 362 -25.90 1.84 8.83
C SER A 362 -26.50 1.62 10.22
N ILE A 363 -25.75 2.00 11.25
CA ILE A 363 -26.18 1.95 12.67
C ILE A 363 -26.24 3.37 13.20
N ASP A 364 -27.45 3.82 13.56
CA ASP A 364 -27.70 5.07 14.28
C ASP A 364 -27.99 4.82 15.75
N LYS A 365 -27.70 5.80 16.62
CA LYS A 365 -28.21 5.73 17.99
C LYS A 365 -29.72 5.90 17.98
N PRO A 366 -30.46 5.10 18.78
CA PRO A 366 -31.88 5.38 19.02
C PRO A 366 -31.99 6.82 19.51
N SER A 367 -32.95 7.56 18.95
CA SER A 367 -33.34 8.88 19.47
C SER A 367 -33.71 8.72 20.97
N SER A 368 -32.93 9.31 21.86
CA SER A 368 -33.20 9.35 23.29
C SER A 368 -34.41 10.20 23.59
#